data_118daa939e68dbb1bc4289d1b46d5da2
#
_entry.id   118daa939e68dbb1bc4289d1b46d5da2
#
_cell.length_a   1.000
_cell.length_b   1.000
_cell.length_c   1.000
_cell.angle_alpha   90.00
_cell.angle_beta   90.00
_cell.angle_gamma   90.00
#
_symmetry.space_group_name_H-M   'P 1'
#
loop_
_entity.id
_entity.type
_entity.pdbx_description
1 polymer ?
#
loop_
_entity_poly.entity_id
_entity_poly.type
_entity_poly.pdbx_seq_one_letter_code
_entity_poly.pdbx_strand_id
1 'polypeptide(L)'
;MLVSVAITSDRRPLSPIVSSKNVRPSRPEIFLKESLVERVVRVGGMPFLLPPSHVHVEEYCNWIVQHMDALIISGGAFDIDPSHYGEKVQGRIDRRDEERTILELSLARAALNNQIPVLGICGGMQVLAVACGGSLIQDIHTSFPTAREHEQPTDPAQGWHDVYASGILKEIYNADIISVNSTHHQAVCEHERYSVVGRTDDGIIEAISVLNHPFALGVQWHPELLRDSLFSHLIQAVEKTR
;
A
#
# COMPACT_ATOMS: atom_id res chain seq x y z
N MET A 1 20.43 -8.74 -13.89
CA MET A 1 19.96 -7.44 -14.44
C MET A 1 19.33 -6.70 -13.27
N LEU A 2 19.48 -5.36 -13.16
CA LEU A 2 18.80 -4.62 -12.11
C LEU A 2 17.28 -4.61 -12.36
N VAL A 3 16.48 -4.78 -11.30
CA VAL A 3 15.01 -4.75 -11.37
C VAL A 3 14.55 -3.31 -11.08
N SER A 4 13.89 -2.69 -12.05
CA SER A 4 13.34 -1.33 -11.87
C SER A 4 12.01 -1.41 -11.12
N VAL A 5 11.91 -0.72 -9.98
CA VAL A 5 10.74 -0.74 -9.11
C VAL A 5 10.13 0.65 -9.06
N ALA A 6 8.96 0.83 -9.66
CA ALA A 6 8.15 2.04 -9.53
C ALA A 6 7.52 2.08 -8.13
N ILE A 7 7.58 3.24 -7.46
CA ILE A 7 7.05 3.41 -6.11
C ILE A 7 6.20 4.67 -6.06
N THR A 8 4.91 4.55 -5.71
CA THR A 8 4.05 5.73 -5.53
C THR A 8 4.52 6.53 -4.32
N SER A 9 4.46 7.84 -4.45
CA SER A 9 4.99 8.76 -3.44
C SER A 9 3.90 9.44 -2.62
N ASP A 10 4.26 9.92 -1.45
CA ASP A 10 3.39 10.73 -0.61
C ASP A 10 3.61 12.23 -0.87
N ARG A 11 2.64 13.03 -0.42
CA ARG A 11 2.68 14.49 -0.55
C ARG A 11 2.62 15.13 0.83
N ARG A 12 3.62 15.96 1.15
CA ARG A 12 3.60 16.76 2.37
C ARG A 12 2.76 18.01 2.14
N PRO A 13 1.74 18.29 2.99
CA PRO A 13 0.94 19.50 2.88
C PRO A 13 1.81 20.74 3.15
N LEU A 14 1.33 21.88 2.62
CA LEU A 14 1.92 23.20 2.85
C LEU A 14 1.92 23.53 4.35
N SER A 15 3.09 23.54 4.97
CA SER A 15 3.27 24.15 6.28
C SER A 15 4.00 25.47 6.09
N PRO A 16 3.50 26.60 6.58
CA PRO A 16 4.21 27.87 6.45
C PRO A 16 5.55 27.78 7.18
N ILE A 17 6.64 28.09 6.50
CA ILE A 17 7.96 28.22 7.12
C ILE A 17 7.97 29.55 7.86
N VAL A 18 7.77 29.49 9.17
CA VAL A 18 7.82 30.65 10.05
C VAL A 18 9.24 30.84 10.52
N SER A 19 9.94 31.84 10.00
CA SER A 19 11.16 32.37 10.62
C SER A 19 10.82 33.64 11.39
N SER A 20 11.62 33.99 12.38
CA SER A 20 11.41 35.17 13.25
C SER A 20 11.29 36.51 12.51
N LYS A 21 11.54 36.56 11.22
CA LYS A 21 11.50 37.78 10.39
C LYS A 21 10.69 37.68 9.09
N ASN A 22 10.35 36.48 8.62
CA ASN A 22 9.62 36.29 7.37
C ASN A 22 8.76 35.03 7.39
N VAL A 23 7.52 35.13 6.93
CA VAL A 23 6.69 33.97 6.56
C VAL A 23 6.87 33.72 5.08
N ARG A 24 7.48 32.62 4.70
CA ARG A 24 7.54 32.19 3.30
C ARG A 24 6.46 31.16 3.05
N PRO A 25 5.70 31.25 1.94
CA PRO A 25 4.81 30.17 1.55
C PRO A 25 5.67 28.92 1.28
N SER A 26 5.37 27.82 1.94
CA SER A 26 5.96 26.54 1.59
C SER A 26 5.36 26.03 0.28
N ARG A 27 6.13 25.28 -0.48
CA ARG A 27 5.65 24.58 -1.67
C ARG A 27 5.32 23.14 -1.28
N PRO A 28 4.32 22.48 -1.91
CA PRO A 28 4.10 21.05 -1.71
C PRO A 28 5.37 20.26 -2.04
N GLU A 29 5.69 19.29 -1.21
CA GLU A 29 6.81 18.39 -1.43
C GLU A 29 6.28 16.99 -1.70
N ILE A 30 6.88 16.32 -2.68
CA ILE A 30 6.64 14.90 -2.97
C ILE A 30 7.82 14.14 -2.38
N PHE A 31 7.55 13.05 -1.63
CA PHE A 31 8.60 12.31 -0.95
C PHE A 31 8.31 10.81 -0.85
N LEU A 32 9.35 10.03 -0.62
CA LEU A 32 9.29 8.66 -0.14
C LEU A 32 9.95 8.57 1.23
N LYS A 33 9.46 7.67 2.08
CA LYS A 33 10.16 7.31 3.31
C LYS A 33 11.47 6.60 2.95
N GLU A 34 12.57 7.01 3.58
CA GLU A 34 13.90 6.44 3.35
C GLU A 34 13.91 4.92 3.59
N SER A 35 13.22 4.44 4.63
CA SER A 35 13.08 3.02 4.93
C SER A 35 12.59 2.19 3.74
N LEU A 36 11.60 2.70 2.98
CA LEU A 36 11.07 2.01 1.81
C LEU A 36 12.11 1.93 0.68
N VAL A 37 12.80 3.04 0.40
CA VAL A 37 13.88 3.11 -0.59
C VAL A 37 15.00 2.13 -0.23
N GLU A 38 15.45 2.13 1.04
CA GLU A 38 16.49 1.23 1.52
C GLU A 38 16.12 -0.25 1.35
N ARG A 39 14.86 -0.63 1.65
CA ARG A 39 14.41 -2.02 1.50
C ARG A 39 14.52 -2.50 0.06
N VAL A 40 14.06 -1.69 -0.89
CA VAL A 40 14.14 -2.02 -2.32
C VAL A 40 15.59 -2.16 -2.77
N VAL A 41 16.47 -1.22 -2.40
CA VAL A 41 17.90 -1.27 -2.75
C VAL A 41 18.59 -2.49 -2.15
N ARG A 42 18.31 -2.83 -0.88
CA ARG A 42 18.92 -3.97 -0.17
C ARG A 42 18.64 -5.32 -0.83
N VAL A 43 17.51 -5.46 -1.52
CA VAL A 43 17.15 -6.71 -2.23
C VAL A 43 17.52 -6.68 -3.71
N GLY A 44 18.30 -5.68 -4.17
CA GLY A 44 18.79 -5.56 -5.54
C GLY A 44 17.83 -4.84 -6.51
N GLY A 45 16.77 -4.22 -6.00
CA GLY A 45 15.89 -3.36 -6.80
C GLY A 45 16.45 -1.95 -6.98
N MET A 46 16.04 -1.29 -8.06
CA MET A 46 16.31 0.12 -8.35
C MET A 46 15.01 0.92 -8.18
N PRO A 47 14.86 1.72 -7.13
CA PRO A 47 13.63 2.45 -6.86
C PRO A 47 13.49 3.71 -7.73
N PHE A 48 12.29 3.89 -8.29
CA PHE A 48 11.88 5.09 -9.03
C PHE A 48 10.66 5.71 -8.36
N LEU A 49 10.80 6.94 -7.88
CA LEU A 49 9.72 7.68 -7.28
C LEU A 49 8.73 8.15 -8.35
N LEU A 50 7.44 7.81 -8.18
CA LEU A 50 6.36 8.27 -9.04
C LEU A 50 5.64 9.46 -8.40
N PRO A 51 5.71 10.67 -8.99
CA PRO A 51 4.96 11.82 -8.49
C PRO A 51 3.45 11.64 -8.73
N PRO A 52 2.57 12.02 -7.78
CA PRO A 52 1.15 12.07 -8.02
C PRO A 52 0.84 13.06 -9.16
N SER A 53 0.02 12.63 -10.12
CA SER A 53 -0.44 13.47 -11.21
C SER A 53 -1.84 13.02 -11.63
N HIS A 54 -2.72 13.97 -11.90
CA HIS A 54 -4.04 13.74 -12.48
C HIS A 54 -4.12 14.15 -13.95
N VAL A 55 -3.00 14.63 -14.50
CA VAL A 55 -2.90 15.05 -15.91
C VAL A 55 -2.30 13.89 -16.70
N HIS A 56 -2.93 13.52 -17.81
CA HIS A 56 -2.49 12.41 -18.67
C HIS A 56 -2.28 11.09 -17.92
N VAL A 57 -3.19 10.76 -16.98
CA VAL A 57 -3.03 9.59 -16.08
C VAL A 57 -2.92 8.29 -16.86
N GLU A 58 -3.71 8.12 -17.91
CA GLU A 58 -3.72 6.90 -18.71
C GLU A 58 -2.38 6.70 -19.43
N GLU A 59 -1.88 7.73 -20.11
CA GLU A 59 -0.58 7.69 -20.80
C GLU A 59 0.56 7.49 -19.80
N TYR A 60 0.48 8.14 -18.65
CA TYR A 60 1.47 7.98 -17.57
C TYR A 60 1.51 6.55 -17.05
N CYS A 61 0.36 5.97 -16.73
CA CYS A 61 0.26 4.58 -16.27
C CYS A 61 0.75 3.59 -17.32
N ASN A 62 0.35 3.77 -18.58
CA ASN A 62 0.79 2.93 -19.69
C ASN A 62 2.32 2.99 -19.88
N TRP A 63 2.91 4.17 -19.75
CA TRP A 63 4.36 4.29 -19.82
C TRP A 63 5.06 3.54 -18.67
N ILE A 64 4.55 3.69 -17.43
CA ILE A 64 5.11 3.02 -16.26
C ILE A 64 5.10 1.50 -16.43
N VAL A 65 3.96 0.90 -16.80
CA VAL A 65 3.86 -0.56 -16.91
C VAL A 65 4.64 -1.15 -18.09
N GLN A 66 5.03 -0.32 -19.06
CA GLN A 66 5.90 -0.73 -20.18
C GLN A 66 7.39 -0.65 -19.86
N HIS A 67 7.80 0.17 -18.87
CA HIS A 67 9.20 0.47 -18.62
C HIS A 67 9.68 0.07 -17.22
N MET A 68 8.78 -0.26 -16.31
CA MET A 68 9.10 -0.70 -14.95
C MET A 68 8.80 -2.19 -14.80
N ASP A 69 9.63 -2.86 -14.04
CA ASP A 69 9.54 -4.31 -13.83
C ASP A 69 8.59 -4.68 -12.69
N ALA A 70 8.42 -3.80 -11.71
CA ALA A 70 7.53 -3.99 -10.57
C ALA A 70 6.94 -2.65 -10.10
N LEU A 71 5.82 -2.74 -9.38
CA LEU A 71 5.13 -1.62 -8.75
C LEU A 71 5.03 -1.84 -7.24
N ILE A 72 5.39 -0.82 -6.46
CA ILE A 72 5.01 -0.70 -5.05
C ILE A 72 4.03 0.45 -4.91
N ILE A 73 2.82 0.15 -4.41
CA ILE A 73 1.85 1.16 -4.00
C ILE A 73 2.09 1.40 -2.51
N SER A 74 2.68 2.54 -2.18
CA SER A 74 3.13 2.84 -0.83
C SER A 74 1.98 3.21 0.09
N GLY A 75 2.16 2.99 1.40
CA GLY A 75 1.28 3.56 2.41
C GLY A 75 1.34 5.09 2.44
N GLY A 76 0.39 5.71 3.13
CA GLY A 76 0.33 7.16 3.30
C GLY A 76 -0.77 7.54 4.30
N ALA A 77 -0.68 8.75 4.84
CA ALA A 77 -1.67 9.28 5.79
C ALA A 77 -2.86 9.91 5.03
N PHE A 78 -3.57 9.13 4.23
CA PHE A 78 -4.77 9.55 3.51
C PHE A 78 -5.71 8.37 3.33
N ASP A 79 -7.00 8.67 3.24
CA ASP A 79 -8.08 7.72 3.02
C ASP A 79 -8.59 7.82 1.57
N ILE A 80 -8.97 6.68 1.02
CA ILE A 80 -9.67 6.63 -0.27
C ILE A 80 -11.10 7.10 -0.06
N ASP A 81 -11.54 8.09 -0.86
CA ASP A 81 -12.94 8.53 -0.80
C ASP A 81 -13.89 7.36 -1.13
N PRO A 82 -14.92 7.11 -0.29
CA PRO A 82 -15.86 6.00 -0.51
C PRO A 82 -16.55 6.01 -1.89
N SER A 83 -16.65 7.14 -2.55
CA SER A 83 -17.19 7.23 -3.91
C SER A 83 -16.41 6.40 -4.93
N HIS A 84 -15.10 6.15 -4.71
CA HIS A 84 -14.27 5.31 -5.58
C HIS A 84 -14.63 3.82 -5.56
N TYR A 85 -15.35 3.37 -4.50
CA TYR A 85 -15.87 2.01 -4.39
C TYR A 85 -17.40 1.96 -4.25
N GLY A 86 -18.09 3.05 -4.67
CA GLY A 86 -19.55 3.10 -4.80
C GLY A 86 -20.32 3.27 -3.49
N GLU A 87 -19.67 3.67 -2.41
CA GLU A 87 -20.27 3.86 -1.10
C GLU A 87 -20.38 5.34 -0.72
N LYS A 88 -21.18 5.60 0.33
CA LYS A 88 -21.23 6.89 1.01
C LYS A 88 -20.33 6.86 2.25
N VAL A 89 -19.92 8.03 2.74
CA VAL A 89 -19.23 8.14 4.02
C VAL A 89 -20.12 7.60 5.15
N GLN A 90 -19.62 6.61 5.89
CA GLN A 90 -20.32 5.94 6.99
C GLN A 90 -19.50 5.90 8.29
N GLY A 91 -18.23 6.27 8.24
CA GLY A 91 -17.33 6.27 9.39
C GLY A 91 -16.37 7.45 9.38
N ARG A 92 -15.32 7.35 10.18
CA ARG A 92 -14.21 8.30 10.18
C ARG A 92 -13.55 8.28 8.80
N ILE A 93 -13.41 9.44 8.18
CA ILE A 93 -12.59 9.68 7.00
C ILE A 93 -11.64 10.82 7.35
N ASP A 94 -10.37 10.53 7.33
CA ASP A 94 -9.34 11.52 7.62
C ASP A 94 -8.96 12.33 6.37
N ARG A 95 -7.70 12.62 6.16
CA ARG A 95 -7.23 13.36 4.99
C ARG A 95 -7.46 12.55 3.70
N ARG A 96 -7.91 13.22 2.65
CA ARG A 96 -8.00 12.68 1.29
C ARG A 96 -6.93 13.30 0.39
N ASP A 97 -6.45 12.53 -0.56
CA ASP A 97 -5.59 13.01 -1.66
C ASP A 97 -6.12 12.44 -2.97
N GLU A 98 -7.02 13.21 -3.60
CA GLU A 98 -7.74 12.77 -4.80
C GLU A 98 -6.80 12.50 -5.99
N GLU A 99 -5.80 13.36 -6.20
CA GLU A 99 -4.83 13.18 -7.29
C GLU A 99 -4.03 11.89 -7.12
N ARG A 100 -3.60 11.60 -5.90
CA ARG A 100 -2.90 10.38 -5.55
C ARG A 100 -3.80 9.16 -5.72
N THR A 101 -5.04 9.23 -5.21
CA THR A 101 -6.02 8.15 -5.31
C THR A 101 -6.31 7.78 -6.77
N ILE A 102 -6.57 8.76 -7.63
CA ILE A 102 -6.83 8.53 -9.06
C ILE A 102 -5.62 7.86 -9.72
N LEU A 103 -4.41 8.38 -9.48
CA LEU A 103 -3.19 7.80 -10.04
C LEU A 103 -2.97 6.36 -9.55
N GLU A 104 -3.04 6.12 -8.25
CA GLU A 104 -2.75 4.79 -7.68
C GLU A 104 -3.77 3.74 -8.11
N LEU A 105 -5.06 4.07 -8.16
CA LEU A 105 -6.10 3.17 -8.69
C LEU A 105 -5.86 2.85 -10.17
N SER A 106 -5.47 3.85 -10.97
CA SER A 106 -5.17 3.66 -12.39
C SER A 106 -3.91 2.82 -12.60
N LEU A 107 -2.84 3.07 -11.82
CA LEU A 107 -1.61 2.28 -11.84
C LEU A 107 -1.86 0.83 -11.40
N ALA A 108 -2.63 0.62 -10.32
CA ALA A 108 -2.98 -0.72 -9.85
C ALA A 108 -3.69 -1.51 -10.97
N ARG A 109 -4.72 -0.93 -11.60
CA ARG A 109 -5.44 -1.56 -12.71
C ARG A 109 -4.53 -1.84 -13.90
N ALA A 110 -3.69 -0.88 -14.29
CA ALA A 110 -2.75 -1.06 -15.39
C ALA A 110 -1.72 -2.17 -15.09
N ALA A 111 -1.16 -2.21 -13.89
CA ALA A 111 -0.20 -3.23 -13.48
C ALA A 111 -0.85 -4.63 -13.44
N LEU A 112 -2.06 -4.76 -12.89
CA LEU A 112 -2.80 -6.01 -12.86
C LEU A 112 -3.10 -6.53 -14.28
N ASN A 113 -3.56 -5.66 -15.18
CA ASN A 113 -3.87 -6.02 -16.57
C ASN A 113 -2.62 -6.42 -17.38
N ASN A 114 -1.46 -5.87 -17.03
CA ASN A 114 -0.18 -6.18 -17.69
C ASN A 114 0.66 -7.21 -16.93
N GLN A 115 0.11 -7.85 -15.90
CA GLN A 115 0.77 -8.87 -15.09
C GLN A 115 2.11 -8.41 -14.45
N ILE A 116 2.23 -7.10 -14.19
CA ILE A 116 3.39 -6.52 -13.52
C ILE A 116 3.32 -6.87 -12.02
N PRO A 117 4.37 -7.45 -11.42
CA PRO A 117 4.41 -7.71 -9.99
C PRO A 117 4.09 -6.47 -9.14
N VAL A 118 3.15 -6.60 -8.21
CA VAL A 118 2.66 -5.50 -7.35
C VAL A 118 2.78 -5.86 -5.88
N LEU A 119 3.29 -4.92 -5.08
CA LEU A 119 3.21 -4.95 -3.62
C LEU A 119 2.45 -3.69 -3.15
N GLY A 120 1.27 -3.89 -2.55
CA GLY A 120 0.50 -2.84 -1.88
C GLY A 120 0.82 -2.81 -0.37
N ILE A 121 1.20 -1.65 0.16
CA ILE A 121 1.57 -1.47 1.57
C ILE A 121 0.56 -0.55 2.25
N CYS A 122 -0.09 -0.98 3.32
CA CYS A 122 -1.08 -0.23 4.10
C CYS A 122 -2.17 0.37 3.19
N GLY A 123 -2.22 1.68 3.00
CA GLY A 123 -3.11 2.31 2.00
C GLY A 123 -2.99 1.72 0.60
N GLY A 124 -1.80 1.23 0.22
CA GLY A 124 -1.58 0.55 -1.07
C GLY A 124 -2.28 -0.80 -1.18
N MET A 125 -2.46 -1.54 -0.09
CA MET A 125 -3.33 -2.73 -0.08
C MET A 125 -4.80 -2.34 -0.31
N GLN A 126 -5.24 -1.25 0.31
CA GLN A 126 -6.60 -0.72 0.14
C GLN A 126 -6.85 -0.28 -1.30
N VAL A 127 -5.89 0.43 -1.91
CA VAL A 127 -5.91 0.77 -3.34
C VAL A 127 -6.01 -0.49 -4.20
N LEU A 128 -5.22 -1.52 -3.92
CA LEU A 128 -5.24 -2.78 -4.66
C LEU A 128 -6.61 -3.48 -4.57
N ALA A 129 -7.21 -3.52 -3.37
CA ALA A 129 -8.55 -4.06 -3.15
C ALA A 129 -9.62 -3.30 -3.95
N VAL A 130 -9.62 -1.95 -3.88
CA VAL A 130 -10.57 -1.10 -4.62
C VAL A 130 -10.34 -1.21 -6.13
N ALA A 131 -9.10 -1.29 -6.60
CA ALA A 131 -8.80 -1.51 -8.01
C ALA A 131 -9.35 -2.83 -8.54
N CYS A 132 -9.45 -3.86 -7.69
CA CYS A 132 -10.10 -5.13 -7.98
C CYS A 132 -11.65 -5.06 -7.92
N GLY A 133 -12.25 -3.97 -7.50
CA GLY A 133 -13.70 -3.80 -7.33
C GLY A 133 -14.20 -4.08 -5.91
N GLY A 134 -13.30 -4.31 -4.96
CA GLY A 134 -13.64 -4.45 -3.53
C GLY A 134 -13.96 -3.12 -2.87
N SER A 135 -14.39 -3.18 -1.61
CA SER A 135 -14.71 -2.02 -0.77
C SER A 135 -13.90 -2.04 0.55
N LEU A 136 -14.05 -0.99 1.35
CA LEU A 136 -13.33 -0.80 2.59
C LEU A 136 -14.26 -0.70 3.79
N ILE A 137 -13.82 -1.22 4.92
CA ILE A 137 -14.29 -0.83 6.24
C ILE A 137 -13.70 0.55 6.50
N GLN A 138 -14.56 1.58 6.47
CA GLN A 138 -14.14 2.98 6.51
C GLN A 138 -13.55 3.39 7.87
N ASP A 139 -13.94 2.70 8.93
CA ASP A 139 -13.37 2.84 10.27
C ASP A 139 -13.64 1.58 11.08
N ILE A 140 -12.58 0.92 11.51
CA ILE A 140 -12.64 -0.36 12.21
C ILE A 140 -13.44 -0.22 13.51
N HIS A 141 -13.14 0.79 14.33
CA HIS A 141 -13.82 0.97 15.62
C HIS A 141 -15.31 1.30 15.49
N THR A 142 -15.69 2.04 14.45
CA THR A 142 -17.11 2.31 14.18
C THR A 142 -17.84 1.04 13.74
N SER A 143 -17.21 0.21 12.91
CA SER A 143 -17.82 -1.00 12.36
C SER A 143 -17.73 -2.19 13.31
N PHE A 144 -16.66 -2.28 14.09
CA PHE A 144 -16.35 -3.35 15.04
C PHE A 144 -15.88 -2.77 16.38
N PRO A 145 -16.80 -2.31 17.26
CA PRO A 145 -16.44 -1.63 18.52
C PRO A 145 -15.60 -2.48 19.50
N THR A 146 -15.54 -3.79 19.30
CA THR A 146 -14.76 -4.73 20.11
C THR A 146 -13.45 -5.15 19.45
N ALA A 147 -13.14 -4.64 18.25
CA ALA A 147 -11.87 -4.89 17.61
C ALA A 147 -10.70 -4.35 18.47
N ARG A 148 -9.54 -4.95 18.31
CA ARG A 148 -8.31 -4.43 18.92
C ARG A 148 -7.91 -3.08 18.32
N GLU A 149 -6.96 -2.42 18.98
CA GLU A 149 -6.37 -1.20 18.44
C GLU A 149 -5.43 -1.53 17.27
N HIS A 150 -5.75 -1.00 16.09
CA HIS A 150 -4.96 -1.12 14.87
C HIS A 150 -4.11 0.15 14.58
N GLU A 151 -4.29 1.22 15.34
CA GLU A 151 -3.40 2.38 15.36
C GLU A 151 -2.45 2.26 16.56
N GLN A 152 -1.40 1.42 16.48
CA GLN A 152 -0.50 1.15 17.62
C GLN A 152 0.08 2.45 18.20
N PRO A 153 0.06 2.61 19.55
CA PRO A 153 0.62 3.79 20.22
C PRO A 153 2.13 3.72 20.40
N THR A 154 2.76 2.60 20.02
CA THR A 154 4.19 2.36 20.17
C THR A 154 4.96 2.62 18.90
N ASP A 155 6.30 2.48 18.93
CA ASP A 155 7.15 2.60 17.74
C ASP A 155 6.76 1.55 16.68
N PRO A 156 6.38 1.96 15.47
CA PRO A 156 6.00 1.03 14.40
C PRO A 156 7.19 0.21 13.82
N ALA A 157 8.41 0.42 14.30
CA ALA A 157 9.53 -0.50 14.06
C ALA A 157 9.44 -1.80 14.89
N GLN A 158 8.41 -1.95 15.71
CA GLN A 158 8.15 -3.13 16.56
C GLN A 158 6.83 -3.80 16.17
N GLY A 159 6.76 -5.13 16.36
CA GLY A 159 5.51 -5.88 16.20
C GLY A 159 4.45 -5.42 17.22
N TRP A 160 3.20 -5.42 16.78
CA TRP A 160 2.06 -5.00 17.58
C TRP A 160 1.04 -6.12 17.79
N HIS A 161 0.69 -6.83 16.71
CA HIS A 161 -0.25 -7.95 16.76
C HIS A 161 0.17 -9.09 15.84
N ASP A 162 -0.48 -10.23 16.04
CA ASP A 162 -0.27 -11.42 15.23
C ASP A 162 -1.25 -11.46 14.04
N VAL A 163 -0.74 -11.93 12.91
CA VAL A 163 -1.51 -12.21 11.69
C VAL A 163 -1.42 -13.71 11.39
N TYR A 164 -2.56 -14.35 11.26
CA TYR A 164 -2.67 -15.74 10.81
C TYR A 164 -2.48 -15.80 9.30
N ALA A 165 -1.37 -16.36 8.88
CA ALA A 165 -0.96 -16.42 7.48
C ALA A 165 -1.44 -17.71 6.79
N SER A 166 -1.86 -17.56 5.53
CA SER A 166 -2.25 -18.67 4.66
C SER A 166 -1.74 -18.43 3.22
N GLY A 167 -1.90 -19.43 2.34
CA GLY A 167 -1.52 -19.33 0.93
C GLY A 167 -0.11 -18.79 0.75
N ILE A 168 0.05 -17.87 -0.20
CA ILE A 168 1.35 -17.27 -0.54
C ILE A 168 2.02 -16.57 0.66
N LEU A 169 1.26 -16.00 1.57
CA LEU A 169 1.82 -15.32 2.74
C LEU A 169 2.52 -16.31 3.67
N LYS A 170 1.88 -17.47 3.94
CA LYS A 170 2.49 -18.56 4.69
C LYS A 170 3.78 -19.09 4.02
N GLU A 171 3.78 -19.21 2.70
CA GLU A 171 4.96 -19.63 1.93
C GLU A 171 6.12 -18.63 2.06
N ILE A 172 5.84 -17.33 1.94
CA ILE A 172 6.83 -16.24 2.04
C ILE A 172 7.51 -16.23 3.42
N TYR A 173 6.73 -16.37 4.49
CA TYR A 173 7.25 -16.29 5.87
C TYR A 173 7.66 -17.65 6.44
N ASN A 174 7.27 -18.75 5.79
CA ASN A 174 7.41 -20.12 6.29
C ASN A 174 6.86 -20.26 7.73
N ALA A 175 5.73 -19.62 8.00
CA ALA A 175 5.09 -19.55 9.31
C ALA A 175 3.56 -19.45 9.17
N ASP A 176 2.84 -20.02 10.14
CA ASP A 176 1.38 -19.89 10.24
C ASP A 176 0.94 -18.59 10.92
N ILE A 177 1.82 -18.01 11.74
CA ILE A 177 1.57 -16.77 12.49
C ILE A 177 2.79 -15.88 12.35
N ILE A 178 2.55 -14.61 12.03
CA ILE A 178 3.58 -13.58 11.89
C ILE A 178 3.20 -12.38 12.77
N SER A 179 4.18 -11.81 13.47
CA SER A 179 3.98 -10.59 14.25
C SER A 179 4.31 -9.37 13.40
N VAL A 180 3.37 -8.43 13.28
CA VAL A 180 3.47 -7.26 12.41
C VAL A 180 3.17 -5.97 13.17
N ASN A 181 3.62 -4.83 12.65
CA ASN A 181 3.21 -3.51 13.14
C ASN A 181 1.83 -3.12 12.59
N SER A 182 1.21 -2.07 13.13
CA SER A 182 -0.14 -1.66 12.73
C SER A 182 -0.34 -0.15 12.95
N THR A 183 -0.69 0.56 11.89
CA THR A 183 -0.95 2.01 11.93
C THR A 183 -2.07 2.39 10.97
N HIS A 184 -3.24 1.76 11.12
CA HIS A 184 -4.38 1.98 10.24
C HIS A 184 -5.70 1.93 11.01
N HIS A 185 -6.69 2.70 10.59
CA HIS A 185 -8.05 2.67 11.11
C HIS A 185 -9.07 2.09 10.11
N GLN A 186 -8.66 1.91 8.86
CA GLN A 186 -9.45 1.29 7.80
C GLN A 186 -8.96 -0.11 7.50
N ALA A 187 -9.83 -0.96 6.91
CA ALA A 187 -9.47 -2.29 6.46
C ALA A 187 -10.19 -2.64 5.15
N VAL A 188 -9.71 -3.66 4.44
CA VAL A 188 -10.40 -4.14 3.23
C VAL A 188 -11.54 -5.10 3.58
N CYS A 189 -12.60 -5.13 2.77
CA CYS A 189 -13.63 -6.14 2.81
C CYS A 189 -13.23 -7.37 1.99
N GLU A 190 -13.94 -8.50 2.14
CA GLU A 190 -13.78 -9.65 1.26
C GLU A 190 -14.32 -9.35 -0.15
N HIS A 191 -13.68 -9.94 -1.16
CA HIS A 191 -14.12 -9.80 -2.55
C HIS A 191 -13.67 -11.00 -3.39
N GLU A 192 -14.43 -11.37 -4.43
CA GLU A 192 -14.19 -12.55 -5.27
C GLU A 192 -12.92 -12.51 -6.12
N ARG A 193 -12.31 -11.35 -6.34
CA ARG A 193 -11.12 -11.18 -7.18
C ARG A 193 -9.78 -11.31 -6.45
N TYR A 194 -9.80 -11.49 -5.14
CA TYR A 194 -8.61 -11.78 -4.36
C TYR A 194 -8.90 -12.75 -3.21
N SER A 195 -7.88 -13.49 -2.81
CA SER A 195 -7.91 -14.33 -1.63
C SER A 195 -7.42 -13.56 -0.41
N VAL A 196 -8.08 -13.72 0.72
CA VAL A 196 -7.56 -13.29 2.02
C VAL A 196 -6.48 -14.27 2.43
N VAL A 197 -5.25 -13.78 2.59
CA VAL A 197 -4.09 -14.61 2.95
C VAL A 197 -3.49 -14.26 4.31
N GLY A 198 -4.00 -13.20 4.95
CA GLY A 198 -3.64 -12.81 6.33
C GLY A 198 -4.81 -12.19 7.06
N ARG A 199 -5.03 -12.58 8.33
CA ARG A 199 -6.12 -12.08 9.17
C ARG A 199 -5.70 -12.07 10.64
N THR A 200 -6.16 -11.10 11.39
CA THR A 200 -6.03 -11.06 12.86
C THR A 200 -7.07 -11.94 13.56
N ASP A 201 -6.90 -12.17 14.84
CA ASP A 201 -7.85 -12.95 15.66
C ASP A 201 -9.21 -12.25 15.86
N ASP A 202 -9.27 -10.92 15.73
CA ASP A 202 -10.52 -10.14 15.72
C ASP A 202 -11.21 -10.10 14.33
N GLY A 203 -10.61 -10.78 13.35
CA GLY A 203 -11.19 -10.98 12.02
C GLY A 203 -10.84 -9.91 10.98
N ILE A 204 -10.05 -8.91 11.33
CA ILE A 204 -9.61 -7.88 10.37
C ILE A 204 -8.65 -8.48 9.32
N ILE A 205 -8.87 -8.12 8.06
CA ILE A 205 -8.04 -8.56 6.94
C ILE A 205 -6.75 -7.75 6.92
N GLU A 206 -5.64 -8.45 7.01
CA GLU A 206 -4.29 -7.88 7.04
C GLU A 206 -3.47 -8.16 5.78
N ALA A 207 -3.87 -9.15 4.97
CA ALA A 207 -3.24 -9.41 3.69
C ALA A 207 -4.18 -10.02 2.67
N ILE A 208 -4.03 -9.58 1.40
CA ILE A 208 -4.76 -10.10 0.24
C ILE A 208 -3.79 -10.47 -0.88
N SER A 209 -4.15 -11.51 -1.65
CA SER A 209 -3.45 -11.90 -2.88
C SER A 209 -4.44 -11.91 -4.05
N VAL A 210 -4.17 -11.13 -5.08
CA VAL A 210 -5.04 -11.03 -6.26
C VAL A 210 -5.00 -12.33 -7.05
N LEU A 211 -6.18 -12.85 -7.39
CA LEU A 211 -6.31 -14.11 -8.12
C LEU A 211 -5.83 -13.98 -9.57
N ASN A 212 -5.30 -15.08 -10.11
CA ASN A 212 -4.83 -15.17 -11.50
C ASN A 212 -3.75 -14.13 -11.86
N HIS A 213 -2.95 -13.72 -10.87
CA HIS A 213 -1.83 -12.82 -11.05
C HIS A 213 -0.54 -13.45 -10.51
N PRO A 214 0.62 -13.32 -11.21
CA PRO A 214 1.87 -13.98 -10.77
C PRO A 214 2.35 -13.51 -9.41
N PHE A 215 2.19 -12.22 -9.10
CA PHE A 215 2.46 -11.64 -7.79
C PHE A 215 1.75 -10.29 -7.67
N ALA A 216 0.60 -10.26 -7.02
CA ALA A 216 -0.05 -9.02 -6.60
C ALA A 216 -0.54 -9.22 -5.17
N LEU A 217 0.28 -8.79 -4.24
CA LEU A 217 0.12 -8.97 -2.80
C LEU A 217 -0.09 -7.62 -2.13
N GLY A 218 -1.13 -7.49 -1.32
CA GLY A 218 -1.36 -6.36 -0.45
C GLY A 218 -1.18 -6.77 1.01
N VAL A 219 -0.51 -5.94 1.81
CA VAL A 219 -0.36 -6.10 3.26
C VAL A 219 -0.76 -4.82 3.96
N GLN A 220 -1.45 -4.94 5.09
CA GLN A 220 -1.98 -3.77 5.81
C GLN A 220 -0.94 -3.13 6.72
N TRP A 221 0.06 -3.89 7.16
CA TRP A 221 1.18 -3.40 7.96
C TRP A 221 2.24 -2.70 7.11
N HIS A 222 3.29 -2.19 7.77
CA HIS A 222 4.42 -1.50 7.19
C HIS A 222 5.70 -2.38 7.19
N PRO A 223 5.88 -3.27 6.20
CA PRO A 223 7.04 -4.16 6.12
C PRO A 223 8.37 -3.41 5.94
N GLU A 224 8.32 -2.17 5.43
CA GLU A 224 9.53 -1.33 5.27
C GLU A 224 10.16 -0.95 6.61
N LEU A 225 9.40 -0.98 7.70
CA LEU A 225 9.88 -0.69 9.06
C LEU A 225 10.37 -1.93 9.80
N LEU A 226 10.04 -3.13 9.30
CA LEU A 226 10.44 -4.41 9.85
C LEU A 226 11.58 -5.04 9.05
N ARG A 227 12.18 -6.14 9.57
CA ARG A 227 13.07 -6.99 8.75
C ARG A 227 12.22 -8.00 7.99
N ASP A 228 11.70 -7.58 6.85
CA ASP A 228 10.66 -8.28 6.11
C ASP A 228 11.17 -8.89 4.81
N SER A 229 10.65 -10.07 4.44
CA SER A 229 11.02 -10.82 3.24
C SER A 229 10.20 -10.45 2.00
N LEU A 230 9.12 -9.70 2.13
CA LEU A 230 8.20 -9.36 1.03
C LEU A 230 8.91 -8.68 -0.14
N PHE A 231 9.85 -7.77 0.14
CA PHE A 231 10.60 -7.07 -0.91
C PHE A 231 11.45 -8.03 -1.76
N SER A 232 12.08 -9.04 -1.13
CA SER A 232 12.85 -10.04 -1.86
C SER A 232 11.95 -10.91 -2.74
N HIS A 233 10.74 -11.24 -2.28
CA HIS A 233 9.77 -12.01 -3.07
C HIS A 233 9.19 -11.22 -4.24
N LEU A 234 9.01 -9.90 -4.09
CA LEU A 234 8.66 -9.01 -5.21
C LEU A 234 9.72 -9.06 -6.31
N ILE A 235 11.01 -8.96 -5.96
CA ILE A 235 12.11 -9.05 -6.92
C ILE A 235 12.18 -10.44 -7.59
N GLN A 236 12.02 -11.51 -6.81
CA GLN A 236 11.98 -12.89 -7.33
C GLN A 236 10.79 -13.12 -8.28
N ALA A 237 9.65 -12.47 -8.03
CA ALA A 237 8.50 -12.55 -8.92
C ALA A 237 8.81 -11.96 -10.30
N VAL A 238 9.52 -10.82 -10.35
CA VAL A 238 10.00 -10.24 -11.62
C VAL A 238 10.92 -11.18 -12.36
N GLU A 239 11.85 -11.84 -11.65
CA GLU A 239 12.79 -12.78 -12.26
C GLU A 239 12.10 -14.01 -12.88
N LYS A 240 10.96 -14.43 -12.32
CA LYS A 240 10.16 -15.56 -12.81
C LYS A 240 9.26 -15.21 -14.00
N THR A 241 8.94 -13.93 -14.20
CA THR A 241 8.07 -13.45 -15.29
C THR A 241 8.83 -12.99 -16.53
N ARG A 242 10.17 -12.87 -16.43
CA ARG A 242 11.08 -12.56 -17.54
C ARG A 242 11.51 -13.85 -18.28
#